data_56d118ff374caff8612e04cb89f5227f
#
_entry.id   56d118ff374caff8612e04cb89f5227f
#
_cell.length_a   1.000
_cell.length_b   1.000
_cell.length_c   1.000
_cell.angle_alpha   90.00
_cell.angle_beta   90.00
_cell.angle_gamma   90.00
#
_symmetry.space_group_name_H-M   'P 1'
#
loop_
_entity.id
_entity.type
_entity.pdbx_description
1 polymer ?
#
loop_
_entity_poly.entity_id
_entity_poly.type
_entity_poly.pdbx_seq_one_letter_code
_entity_poly.pdbx_strand_id
1 'polypeptide(L)'
;MKRRVTAAAWLGGLALMLPVGAVTASAAAQYKRNHQNQIKNLVAGKADAAVTFCERFLEKNPDDLESHFILAMAYAQQKDIAKAMAHVEKAVAAGLPFARFLAGPRGLLAPLVRSDAFKAFAKKHPTPLLQGPMVGSVTDSSARFWVRTAEEAEVEVAVQPARMKDVVDPIRAKGRTKADDDYTAVLEVRGLSPNMDYACEVHVAGEKASVSMFRTFPKGGAAAKFDLLFGGGAGFTPKYERMWNTLASRKPVAMLWLGDNVYSDAPKMPEMQRYCYYRRQSRPEFRRFAAATANYSIYDDHDFGTNDCIPGPDIEDPPWKRAVWNVFRQNWVNPSYGGGPRQPGCWYTFSIGNVDFFMLDCRYYRTLKSNPPTMLGPAGKAWLKVALKKSKGTFKVLASSVPWAYGAKPGSKDPWQGYKEEREEIFSFLAAAKIDGVFLISADRHRSDLWKIERPDGYALYEFESSKLSNVHTHGVMKGCLYGYNKTCSFGLLSFDTTKRDPEVTYRIGTIDDKIVHTFTLKKSQLTHSR
;
A
#
# COMPACT_ATOMS: atom_id res chain seq x y z
N MET A 1 -45.08 23.73 -69.32
CA MET A 1 -45.13 24.22 -67.93
C MET A 1 -44.09 23.44 -67.13
N LYS A 2 -42.93 24.03 -66.87
CA LYS A 2 -41.81 23.40 -66.11
C LYS A 2 -41.83 23.98 -64.66
N ARG A 3 -42.05 23.14 -63.68
CA ARG A 3 -41.90 23.50 -62.26
C ARG A 3 -40.43 23.30 -61.86
N ARG A 4 -39.79 24.38 -61.36
CA ARG A 4 -38.49 24.35 -60.71
C ARG A 4 -38.67 23.83 -59.28
N VAL A 5 -37.82 22.89 -58.87
CA VAL A 5 -37.66 22.44 -57.49
C VAL A 5 -36.36 23.05 -56.97
N THR A 6 -36.47 23.85 -55.94
CA THR A 6 -35.34 24.45 -55.21
C THR A 6 -34.82 23.44 -54.19
N ALA A 7 -33.53 23.11 -54.27
CA ALA A 7 -32.85 22.30 -53.28
C ALA A 7 -32.37 23.19 -52.10
N ALA A 8 -32.78 22.88 -50.88
CA ALA A 8 -32.25 23.47 -49.66
C ALA A 8 -31.00 22.69 -49.21
N ALA A 9 -29.87 23.39 -49.12
CA ALA A 9 -28.63 22.85 -48.60
C ALA A 9 -28.68 22.83 -47.08
N TRP A 10 -28.52 21.63 -46.48
CA TRP A 10 -28.28 21.45 -45.05
C TRP A 10 -26.76 21.48 -44.79
N LEU A 11 -26.29 22.53 -44.11
CA LEU A 11 -24.96 22.57 -43.52
C LEU A 11 -24.97 21.73 -42.20
N GLY A 12 -24.50 20.50 -42.31
CA GLY A 12 -24.22 19.68 -41.15
C GLY A 12 -22.93 20.12 -40.47
N GLY A 13 -23.03 20.74 -39.30
CA GLY A 13 -21.90 21.05 -38.45
C GLY A 13 -21.30 19.76 -37.85
N LEU A 14 -20.09 19.40 -38.28
CA LEU A 14 -19.29 18.33 -37.70
C LEU A 14 -18.71 18.84 -36.38
N ALA A 15 -19.36 18.55 -35.27
CA ALA A 15 -18.78 18.77 -33.94
C ALA A 15 -17.65 17.77 -33.75
N LEU A 16 -16.40 18.20 -33.81
CA LEU A 16 -15.24 17.40 -33.37
C LEU A 16 -15.35 17.12 -31.86
N MET A 17 -15.84 15.96 -31.49
CA MET A 17 -15.68 15.44 -30.13
C MET A 17 -14.22 15.02 -29.94
N LEU A 18 -13.41 15.88 -29.35
CA LEU A 18 -12.11 15.52 -28.81
C LEU A 18 -12.30 14.49 -27.68
N PRO A 19 -11.48 13.44 -27.60
CA PRO A 19 -11.62 12.43 -26.54
C PRO A 19 -11.21 13.03 -25.19
N VAL A 20 -12.20 13.38 -24.37
CA VAL A 20 -12.04 13.92 -22.99
C VAL A 20 -11.22 12.99 -22.09
N GLY A 21 -11.06 11.69 -22.45
CA GLY A 21 -10.35 10.70 -21.63
C GLY A 21 -8.82 10.78 -21.63
N ALA A 22 -8.19 11.22 -22.72
CA ALA A 22 -6.72 11.25 -22.83
C ALA A 22 -6.09 12.44 -22.07
N VAL A 23 -6.75 13.59 -22.06
CA VAL A 23 -6.28 14.80 -21.35
C VAL A 23 -6.36 14.60 -19.82
N THR A 24 -7.38 13.90 -19.34
CA THR A 24 -7.56 13.66 -17.90
C THR A 24 -6.54 12.68 -17.32
N ALA A 25 -6.10 11.66 -18.08
CA ALA A 25 -5.11 10.69 -17.63
C ALA A 25 -3.70 11.33 -17.53
N SER A 26 -3.32 12.18 -18.47
CA SER A 26 -2.03 12.90 -18.45
C SER A 26 -1.94 13.89 -17.29
N ALA A 27 -2.97 14.70 -17.06
CA ALA A 27 -3.01 15.65 -15.95
C ALA A 27 -2.95 14.96 -14.57
N ALA A 28 -3.65 13.84 -14.40
CA ALA A 28 -3.64 13.06 -13.15
C ALA A 28 -2.29 12.35 -12.91
N ALA A 29 -1.61 11.86 -13.97
CA ALA A 29 -0.26 11.30 -13.86
C ALA A 29 0.75 12.36 -13.42
N GLN A 30 0.58 13.59 -13.85
CA GLN A 30 1.46 14.70 -13.53
C GLN A 30 1.22 15.25 -12.11
N TYR A 31 0.00 15.14 -11.57
CA TYR A 31 -0.39 15.68 -10.27
C TYR A 31 0.58 15.27 -9.15
N LYS A 32 0.80 14.00 -8.98
CA LYS A 32 1.70 13.45 -7.96
C LYS A 32 3.13 14.00 -8.08
N ARG A 33 3.68 14.03 -9.29
CA ARG A 33 5.05 14.47 -9.58
C ARG A 33 5.22 15.98 -9.41
N ASN A 34 4.22 16.78 -9.76
CA ASN A 34 4.24 18.23 -9.61
C ASN A 34 4.46 18.62 -8.16
N HIS A 35 3.66 18.08 -7.24
CA HIS A 35 3.78 18.37 -5.82
C HIS A 35 5.08 17.80 -5.21
N GLN A 36 5.52 16.63 -5.63
CA GLN A 36 6.82 16.06 -5.22
C GLN A 36 8.00 16.95 -5.67
N ASN A 37 7.93 17.53 -6.86
CA ASN A 37 8.97 18.46 -7.32
C ASN A 37 9.03 19.72 -6.45
N GLN A 38 7.90 20.18 -5.93
CA GLN A 38 7.90 21.32 -5.00
C GLN A 38 8.52 20.95 -3.65
N ILE A 39 8.31 19.73 -3.14
CA ILE A 39 9.03 19.24 -1.96
C ILE A 39 10.54 19.20 -2.22
N LYS A 40 11.00 18.75 -3.40
CA LYS A 40 12.43 18.79 -3.79
C LYS A 40 12.95 20.22 -3.82
N ASN A 41 12.18 21.17 -4.35
CA ASN A 41 12.53 22.58 -4.36
C ASN A 41 12.69 23.14 -2.94
N LEU A 42 11.78 22.82 -2.03
CA LEU A 42 11.84 23.25 -0.63
C LEU A 42 13.05 22.67 0.10
N VAL A 43 13.33 21.38 -0.08
CA VAL A 43 14.54 20.74 0.48
C VAL A 43 15.83 21.37 -0.05
N ALA A 44 15.83 21.80 -1.32
CA ALA A 44 16.95 22.50 -1.95
C ALA A 44 17.02 24.01 -1.62
N GLY A 45 16.17 24.54 -0.72
CA GLY A 45 16.11 25.96 -0.36
C GLY A 45 15.51 26.87 -1.44
N LYS A 46 14.83 26.32 -2.44
CA LYS A 46 14.21 27.04 -3.57
C LYS A 46 12.73 27.32 -3.31
N ALA A 47 12.43 28.01 -2.20
CA ALA A 47 11.05 28.28 -1.81
C ALA A 47 10.28 29.11 -2.84
N ASP A 48 10.92 30.10 -3.51
CA ASP A 48 10.30 30.92 -4.54
C ASP A 48 9.78 30.08 -5.73
N ALA A 49 10.54 29.06 -6.13
CA ALA A 49 10.11 28.17 -7.21
C ALA A 49 8.87 27.36 -6.83
N ALA A 50 8.76 26.94 -5.57
CA ALA A 50 7.59 26.23 -5.06
C ALA A 50 6.37 27.16 -4.98
N VAL A 51 6.56 28.42 -4.51
CA VAL A 51 5.51 29.44 -4.48
C VAL A 51 4.98 29.70 -5.88
N THR A 52 5.84 30.09 -6.81
CA THR A 52 5.45 30.40 -8.20
C THR A 52 4.68 29.27 -8.85
N PHE A 53 5.13 28.02 -8.65
CA PHE A 53 4.42 26.87 -9.20
C PHE A 53 3.04 26.69 -8.58
N CYS A 54 2.95 26.69 -7.25
CA CYS A 54 1.68 26.39 -6.57
C CYS A 54 0.65 27.50 -6.74
N GLU A 55 1.05 28.77 -6.74
CA GLU A 55 0.14 29.88 -7.02
C GLU A 55 -0.46 29.76 -8.44
N ARG A 56 0.39 29.55 -9.44
CA ARG A 56 -0.06 29.33 -10.82
C ARG A 56 -0.94 28.07 -10.97
N PHE A 57 -0.68 27.05 -10.18
CA PHE A 57 -1.51 25.83 -10.19
C PHE A 57 -2.88 26.10 -9.59
N LEU A 58 -2.95 26.91 -8.52
CA LEU A 58 -4.20 27.32 -7.86
C LEU A 58 -5.08 28.22 -8.72
N GLU A 59 -4.52 29.00 -9.66
CA GLU A 59 -5.33 29.77 -10.63
C GLU A 59 -6.32 28.87 -11.39
N LYS A 60 -5.90 27.61 -11.68
CA LYS A 60 -6.72 26.63 -12.41
C LYS A 60 -7.40 25.60 -11.51
N ASN A 61 -6.93 25.46 -10.28
CA ASN A 61 -7.37 24.46 -9.31
C ASN A 61 -7.47 25.11 -7.92
N PRO A 62 -8.40 26.04 -7.69
CA PRO A 62 -8.42 26.90 -6.49
C PRO A 62 -8.58 26.11 -5.18
N ASP A 63 -9.18 24.92 -5.23
CA ASP A 63 -9.44 24.06 -4.07
C ASP A 63 -8.37 22.97 -3.88
N ASP A 64 -7.19 23.08 -4.55
CA ASP A 64 -6.16 22.06 -4.44
C ASP A 64 -5.45 22.08 -3.09
N LEU A 65 -5.78 21.11 -2.25
CA LEU A 65 -5.32 21.01 -0.87
C LEU A 65 -3.80 20.86 -0.75
N GLU A 66 -3.17 20.12 -1.65
CA GLU A 66 -1.72 19.88 -1.61
C GLU A 66 -0.93 21.14 -2.00
N SER A 67 -1.44 21.95 -2.94
CA SER A 67 -0.84 23.24 -3.27
C SER A 67 -0.90 24.22 -2.10
N HIS A 68 -2.02 24.31 -1.39
CA HIS A 68 -2.12 25.11 -0.17
C HIS A 68 -1.18 24.60 0.93
N PHE A 69 -1.07 23.28 1.10
CA PHE A 69 -0.14 22.68 2.06
C PHE A 69 1.32 23.03 1.75
N ILE A 70 1.71 22.99 0.47
CA ILE A 70 3.07 23.34 0.04
C ILE A 70 3.33 24.83 0.18
N LEU A 71 2.38 25.70 -0.16
CA LEU A 71 2.50 27.14 0.03
C LEU A 71 2.70 27.53 1.50
N ALA A 72 1.99 26.87 2.42
CA ALA A 72 2.21 27.09 3.85
C ALA A 72 3.67 26.79 4.25
N MET A 73 4.28 25.71 3.74
CA MET A 73 5.70 25.40 3.97
C MET A 73 6.62 26.41 3.29
N ALA A 74 6.35 26.77 2.03
CA ALA A 74 7.19 27.66 1.24
C ALA A 74 7.26 29.07 1.85
N TYR A 75 6.11 29.65 2.19
CA TYR A 75 6.07 30.96 2.85
C TYR A 75 6.68 30.94 4.25
N ALA A 76 6.54 29.82 4.98
CA ALA A 76 7.22 29.67 6.27
C ALA A 76 8.75 29.65 6.12
N GLN A 77 9.29 29.03 5.07
CA GLN A 77 10.73 29.06 4.74
C GLN A 77 11.20 30.46 4.35
N GLN A 78 10.34 31.26 3.72
CA GLN A 78 10.58 32.67 3.41
C GLN A 78 10.40 33.60 4.63
N LYS A 79 10.04 33.07 5.81
CA LYS A 79 9.70 33.80 7.04
C LYS A 79 8.44 34.66 6.94
N ASP A 80 7.61 34.48 5.93
CA ASP A 80 6.29 35.12 5.79
C ASP A 80 5.23 34.27 6.49
N ILE A 81 5.22 34.33 7.81
CA ILE A 81 4.29 33.53 8.63
C ILE A 81 2.82 33.93 8.39
N ALA A 82 2.55 35.19 8.06
CA ALA A 82 1.18 35.63 7.78
C ALA A 82 0.59 34.93 6.56
N LYS A 83 1.33 34.90 5.43
CA LYS A 83 0.89 34.17 4.24
C LYS A 83 0.86 32.65 4.48
N ALA A 84 1.86 32.11 5.19
CA ALA A 84 1.87 30.70 5.55
C ALA A 84 0.58 30.30 6.30
N MET A 85 0.17 31.07 7.31
CA MET A 85 -1.05 30.83 8.07
C MET A 85 -2.32 30.97 7.23
N ALA A 86 -2.39 31.95 6.33
CA ALA A 86 -3.53 32.10 5.42
C ALA A 86 -3.73 30.82 4.56
N HIS A 87 -2.65 30.16 4.15
CA HIS A 87 -2.73 28.88 3.43
C HIS A 87 -3.07 27.70 4.35
N VAL A 88 -2.61 27.68 5.61
CA VAL A 88 -3.07 26.70 6.63
C VAL A 88 -4.58 26.77 6.79
N GLU A 89 -5.12 27.96 7.04
CA GLU A 89 -6.54 28.20 7.26
C GLU A 89 -7.38 27.78 6.04
N LYS A 90 -6.97 28.20 4.84
CA LYS A 90 -7.62 27.78 3.59
C LYS A 90 -7.62 26.26 3.41
N ALA A 91 -6.48 25.61 3.60
CA ALA A 91 -6.36 24.16 3.46
C ALA A 91 -7.26 23.41 4.45
N VAL A 92 -7.27 23.83 5.72
CA VAL A 92 -8.07 23.19 6.77
C VAL A 92 -9.57 23.43 6.52
N ALA A 93 -9.96 24.65 6.17
CA ALA A 93 -11.35 24.98 5.82
C ALA A 93 -11.86 24.18 4.61
N ALA A 94 -10.98 23.90 3.63
CA ALA A 94 -11.28 23.07 2.46
C ALA A 94 -11.21 21.55 2.73
N GLY A 95 -10.92 21.13 3.99
CA GLY A 95 -10.98 19.73 4.42
C GLY A 95 -9.63 18.99 4.49
N LEU A 96 -8.49 19.68 4.37
CA LEU A 96 -7.20 19.04 4.70
C LEU A 96 -7.14 18.81 6.22
N PRO A 97 -6.94 17.57 6.69
CA PRO A 97 -6.82 17.33 8.13
C PRO A 97 -5.70 18.15 8.74
N PHE A 98 -5.96 18.88 9.82
CA PHE A 98 -4.95 19.70 10.51
C PHE A 98 -3.72 18.86 10.95
N ALA A 99 -3.96 17.60 11.34
CA ALA A 99 -2.90 16.62 11.61
C ALA A 99 -1.80 16.57 10.54
N ARG A 100 -2.12 16.93 9.28
CA ARG A 100 -1.16 16.92 8.17
C ARG A 100 0.01 17.90 8.39
N PHE A 101 -0.27 19.08 8.95
CA PHE A 101 0.73 20.09 9.29
C PHE A 101 1.60 19.68 10.48
N LEU A 102 1.08 18.88 11.39
CA LEU A 102 1.82 18.36 12.55
C LEU A 102 2.64 17.09 12.21
N ALA A 103 2.16 16.27 11.28
CA ALA A 103 2.87 15.07 10.83
C ALA A 103 4.17 15.40 10.09
N GLY A 104 4.14 16.40 9.20
CA GLY A 104 5.36 16.80 8.49
C GLY A 104 5.24 16.80 6.95
N PRO A 105 6.35 17.01 6.26
CA PRO A 105 7.78 16.95 6.70
C PRO A 105 8.16 17.97 7.76
N ARG A 106 8.55 17.46 8.93
CA ARG A 106 8.72 18.31 10.14
C ARG A 106 9.79 19.39 10.00
N GLY A 107 10.91 19.06 9.34
CA GLY A 107 11.99 20.03 9.09
C GLY A 107 11.51 21.21 8.24
N LEU A 108 10.73 20.94 7.19
CA LEU A 108 10.21 21.98 6.31
C LEU A 108 9.12 22.83 6.98
N LEU A 109 8.33 22.24 7.87
CA LEU A 109 7.27 22.93 8.62
C LEU A 109 7.75 23.60 9.90
N ALA A 110 8.99 23.35 10.35
CA ALA A 110 9.49 23.84 11.62
C ALA A 110 9.35 25.37 11.84
N PRO A 111 9.64 26.25 10.85
CA PRO A 111 9.46 27.69 11.03
C PRO A 111 7.99 28.06 11.27
N LEU A 112 7.05 27.37 10.62
CA LEU A 112 5.61 27.58 10.79
C LEU A 112 5.13 27.10 12.16
N VAL A 113 5.44 25.84 12.50
CA VAL A 113 4.96 25.19 13.73
C VAL A 113 5.46 25.90 15.01
N ARG A 114 6.65 26.50 14.95
CA ARG A 114 7.23 27.27 16.06
C ARG A 114 6.60 28.66 16.23
N SER A 115 5.89 29.18 15.23
CA SER A 115 5.29 30.51 15.29
C SER A 115 4.13 30.57 16.30
N ASP A 116 3.95 31.73 16.93
CA ASP A 116 2.85 31.93 17.89
C ASP A 116 1.48 31.87 17.21
N ALA A 117 1.39 32.35 15.97
CA ALA A 117 0.15 32.27 15.17
C ALA A 117 -0.28 30.81 14.94
N PHE A 118 0.68 29.91 14.58
CA PHE A 118 0.37 28.50 14.40
C PHE A 118 0.01 27.82 15.73
N LYS A 119 0.73 28.12 16.82
CA LYS A 119 0.41 27.59 18.15
C LYS A 119 -0.99 28.01 18.63
N ALA A 120 -1.37 29.26 18.39
CA ALA A 120 -2.71 29.76 18.70
C ALA A 120 -3.80 29.04 17.87
N PHE A 121 -3.52 28.77 16.59
CA PHE A 121 -4.41 28.01 15.73
C PHE A 121 -4.51 26.54 16.18
N ALA A 122 -3.40 25.91 16.50
CA ALA A 122 -3.34 24.52 16.95
C ALA A 122 -4.13 24.26 18.24
N LYS A 123 -4.18 25.22 19.18
CA LYS A 123 -5.01 25.14 20.39
C LYS A 123 -6.50 25.01 20.07
N LYS A 124 -6.97 25.55 18.93
CA LYS A 124 -8.36 25.47 18.48
C LYS A 124 -8.65 24.16 17.73
N HIS A 125 -7.60 23.40 17.35
CA HIS A 125 -7.70 22.17 16.57
C HIS A 125 -6.94 21.02 17.28
N PRO A 126 -7.40 20.59 18.48
CA PRO A 126 -6.71 19.55 19.23
C PRO A 126 -6.63 18.26 18.41
N THR A 127 -5.42 17.74 18.24
CA THR A 127 -5.14 16.58 17.38
C THR A 127 -4.11 15.68 18.05
N PRO A 128 -4.48 14.98 19.13
CA PRO A 128 -3.55 14.14 19.88
C PRO A 128 -3.03 12.96 19.04
N LEU A 129 -3.87 12.37 18.21
CA LEU A 129 -3.52 11.28 17.29
C LEU A 129 -3.46 11.81 15.86
N LEU A 130 -2.25 11.93 15.31
CA LEU A 130 -2.06 12.46 13.96
C LEU A 130 -2.48 11.46 12.89
N GLN A 131 -2.06 10.20 13.02
CA GLN A 131 -2.31 9.13 12.06
C GLN A 131 -2.50 7.79 12.78
N GLY A 132 -3.24 6.88 12.15
CA GLY A 132 -3.68 5.64 12.76
C GLY A 132 -5.04 5.79 13.49
N PRO A 133 -5.46 4.75 14.29
CA PRO A 133 -4.75 3.49 14.38
C PRO A 133 -4.72 2.76 13.03
N MET A 134 -3.62 2.03 12.78
CA MET A 134 -3.57 1.03 11.72
C MET A 134 -3.46 -0.34 12.40
N VAL A 135 -4.40 -1.24 12.13
CA VAL A 135 -4.35 -2.58 12.66
C VAL A 135 -3.58 -3.51 11.72
N GLY A 136 -2.77 -4.40 12.27
CA GLY A 136 -2.05 -5.43 11.52
C GLY A 136 -1.45 -6.48 12.44
N SER A 137 -0.65 -7.40 11.88
CA SER A 137 -0.13 -8.55 12.63
C SER A 137 -1.21 -9.24 13.46
N VAL A 138 -2.44 -9.28 12.91
CA VAL A 138 -3.59 -9.94 13.55
C VAL A 138 -3.38 -11.45 13.53
N THR A 139 -3.74 -12.09 14.62
CA THR A 139 -3.82 -13.55 14.74
C THR A 139 -5.20 -13.96 15.23
N ASP A 140 -5.37 -15.20 15.60
CA ASP A 140 -6.57 -15.68 16.28
C ASP A 140 -6.68 -15.23 17.75
N SER A 141 -5.61 -14.67 18.33
CA SER A 141 -5.52 -14.35 19.75
C SER A 141 -4.80 -13.04 20.07
N SER A 142 -4.36 -12.30 19.04
CA SER A 142 -3.66 -11.02 19.22
C SER A 142 -3.86 -10.08 18.03
N ALA A 143 -3.57 -8.78 18.23
CA ALA A 143 -3.51 -7.77 17.20
C ALA A 143 -2.49 -6.70 17.58
N ARG A 144 -1.86 -6.06 16.56
CA ARG A 144 -1.00 -4.90 16.75
C ARG A 144 -1.63 -3.65 16.16
N PHE A 145 -1.39 -2.53 16.84
CA PHE A 145 -1.93 -1.23 16.46
C PHE A 145 -0.79 -0.22 16.34
N TRP A 146 -0.64 0.31 15.16
CA TRP A 146 0.30 1.37 14.86
C TRP A 146 -0.38 2.74 15.01
N VAL A 147 0.32 3.69 15.62
CA VAL A 147 -0.13 5.07 15.84
C VAL A 147 1.00 6.06 15.62
N ARG A 148 0.66 7.33 15.28
CA ARG A 148 1.60 8.46 15.24
C ARG A 148 1.02 9.65 15.97
N THR A 149 1.84 10.30 16.82
CA THR A 149 1.50 11.49 17.60
C THR A 149 2.31 12.73 17.14
N ALA A 150 1.94 13.90 17.64
CA ALA A 150 2.64 15.16 17.32
C ALA A 150 4.03 15.24 17.97
N GLU A 151 4.15 14.70 19.16
CA GLU A 151 5.34 14.67 20.01
C GLU A 151 5.42 13.32 20.72
N GLU A 152 6.47 13.08 21.49
CA GLU A 152 6.56 11.88 22.32
C GLU A 152 5.43 11.85 23.34
N ALA A 153 4.62 10.83 23.32
CA ALA A 153 3.47 10.70 24.18
C ALA A 153 3.24 9.26 24.64
N GLU A 154 2.65 9.11 25.80
CA GLU A 154 2.09 7.82 26.22
C GLU A 154 0.84 7.52 25.40
N VAL A 155 0.74 6.28 24.95
CA VAL A 155 -0.39 5.78 24.16
C VAL A 155 -0.91 4.52 24.83
N GLU A 156 -2.22 4.43 24.94
CA GLU A 156 -2.93 3.22 25.38
C GLU A 156 -3.90 2.78 24.29
N VAL A 157 -3.93 1.50 24.02
CA VAL A 157 -4.95 0.82 23.21
C VAL A 157 -5.79 -0.03 24.13
N ALA A 158 -7.11 0.17 24.11
CA ALA A 158 -8.09 -0.60 24.87
C ALA A 158 -9.00 -1.36 23.89
N VAL A 159 -9.06 -2.67 24.01
CA VAL A 159 -9.77 -3.57 23.09
C VAL A 159 -10.79 -4.41 23.87
N GLN A 160 -12.02 -4.47 23.37
CA GLN A 160 -13.11 -5.24 23.97
C GLN A 160 -14.02 -5.85 22.91
N PRO A 161 -14.70 -6.99 23.17
CA PRO A 161 -15.64 -7.58 22.24
C PRO A 161 -16.74 -6.58 21.86
N ALA A 162 -16.98 -6.41 20.54
CA ALA A 162 -17.88 -5.36 20.05
C ALA A 162 -19.32 -5.46 20.56
N ARG A 163 -19.80 -6.69 20.78
CA ARG A 163 -21.18 -6.96 21.27
C ARG A 163 -21.31 -6.97 22.79
N MET A 164 -20.21 -6.87 23.52
CA MET A 164 -20.15 -6.98 25.00
C MET A 164 -19.45 -5.77 25.61
N LYS A 165 -19.53 -4.63 24.94
CA LYS A 165 -18.79 -3.42 25.25
C LYS A 165 -18.96 -2.91 26.67
N ASP A 166 -20.16 -3.08 27.24
CA ASP A 166 -20.50 -2.58 28.57
C ASP A 166 -20.46 -3.68 29.66
N VAL A 167 -20.04 -4.90 29.31
CA VAL A 167 -20.11 -6.08 30.19
C VAL A 167 -18.74 -6.64 30.52
N VAL A 168 -17.71 -6.39 29.69
CA VAL A 168 -16.37 -6.96 29.83
C VAL A 168 -15.35 -5.84 29.89
N ASP A 169 -14.46 -5.89 30.87
CA ASP A 169 -13.33 -4.97 30.94
C ASP A 169 -12.44 -5.06 29.71
N PRO A 170 -12.00 -3.92 29.14
CA PRO A 170 -11.15 -3.92 27.96
C PRO A 170 -9.76 -4.46 28.27
N ILE A 171 -9.24 -5.28 27.36
CA ILE A 171 -7.83 -5.66 27.36
C ILE A 171 -7.02 -4.45 26.90
N ARG A 172 -5.98 -4.08 27.68
CA ARG A 172 -5.21 -2.85 27.45
C ARG A 172 -3.75 -3.15 27.12
N ALA A 173 -3.18 -2.35 26.24
CA ALA A 173 -1.76 -2.30 25.97
C ALA A 173 -1.28 -0.84 26.01
N LYS A 174 -0.14 -0.61 26.67
CA LYS A 174 0.47 0.73 26.79
C LYS A 174 1.81 0.78 26.09
N GLY A 175 2.17 1.94 25.62
CA GLY A 175 3.46 2.22 25.00
C GLY A 175 3.73 3.71 24.91
N ARG A 176 4.85 4.06 24.30
CA ARG A 176 5.24 5.47 24.10
C ARG A 176 5.72 5.68 22.67
N THR A 177 5.27 6.73 22.04
CA THR A 177 5.84 7.19 20.76
C THR A 177 7.18 7.85 20.99
N LYS A 178 8.13 7.68 20.05
CA LYS A 178 9.50 8.18 20.17
C LYS A 178 9.91 9.00 18.95
N ALA A 179 10.68 10.03 19.16
CA ALA A 179 11.22 10.88 18.08
C ALA A 179 12.07 10.07 17.09
N ASP A 180 12.91 9.17 17.56
CA ASP A 180 13.76 8.30 16.74
C ASP A 180 12.95 7.35 15.83
N ASP A 181 11.72 7.02 16.22
CA ASP A 181 10.78 6.24 15.44
C ASP A 181 9.71 7.12 14.72
N ASP A 182 10.06 8.38 14.45
CA ASP A 182 9.17 9.34 13.78
C ASP A 182 7.84 9.54 14.52
N TYR A 183 7.94 9.57 15.86
CA TYR A 183 6.79 9.70 16.78
C TYR A 183 5.72 8.62 16.58
N THR A 184 6.14 7.41 16.23
CA THR A 184 5.26 6.25 16.12
C THR A 184 5.44 5.28 17.26
N ALA A 185 4.41 4.46 17.48
CA ALA A 185 4.46 3.30 18.36
C ALA A 185 3.62 2.16 17.76
N VAL A 186 4.00 0.93 18.07
CA VAL A 186 3.24 -0.28 17.78
C VAL A 186 2.92 -0.95 19.10
N LEU A 187 1.63 -1.06 19.42
CA LEU A 187 1.14 -1.66 20.66
C LEU A 187 0.52 -3.03 20.34
N GLU A 188 0.84 -4.05 21.10
CA GLU A 188 0.32 -5.41 20.92
C GLU A 188 -0.67 -5.75 22.03
N VAL A 189 -1.89 -6.13 21.62
CA VAL A 189 -2.93 -6.67 22.52
C VAL A 189 -2.99 -8.19 22.32
N ARG A 190 -3.00 -8.95 23.41
CA ARG A 190 -3.04 -10.42 23.44
C ARG A 190 -4.24 -10.90 24.25
N GLY A 191 -4.57 -12.20 24.15
CA GLY A 191 -5.68 -12.81 24.88
C GLY A 191 -7.04 -12.60 24.21
N LEU A 192 -7.03 -12.30 22.91
CA LEU A 192 -8.25 -12.18 22.09
C LEU A 192 -8.80 -13.58 21.74
N SER A 193 -10.09 -13.64 21.44
CA SER A 193 -10.74 -14.86 20.94
C SER A 193 -10.73 -14.91 19.41
N PRO A 194 -10.64 -16.10 18.80
CA PRO A 194 -10.61 -16.25 17.34
C PRO A 194 -11.94 -15.87 16.68
N ASN A 195 -11.86 -15.33 15.46
CA ASN A 195 -13.00 -15.03 14.59
C ASN A 195 -14.04 -14.10 15.24
N MET A 196 -13.59 -13.14 16.03
CA MET A 196 -14.44 -12.23 16.82
C MET A 196 -14.22 -10.77 16.43
N ASP A 197 -15.31 -9.99 16.41
CA ASP A 197 -15.27 -8.54 16.19
C ASP A 197 -14.98 -7.82 17.51
N TYR A 198 -14.03 -6.90 17.48
CA TYR A 198 -13.59 -6.09 18.61
C TYR A 198 -13.71 -4.61 18.33
N ALA A 199 -14.14 -3.86 19.34
CA ALA A 199 -13.96 -2.41 19.39
C ALA A 199 -12.57 -2.09 19.94
N CYS A 200 -11.92 -1.09 19.34
CA CYS A 200 -10.60 -0.61 19.74
C CYS A 200 -10.69 0.89 20.00
N GLU A 201 -10.31 1.30 21.20
CA GLU A 201 -10.14 2.70 21.57
C GLU A 201 -8.65 3.02 21.71
N VAL A 202 -8.23 4.17 21.15
CA VAL A 202 -6.86 4.68 21.32
C VAL A 202 -6.92 5.92 22.19
N HIS A 203 -6.11 5.95 23.24
CA HIS A 203 -5.91 7.09 24.12
C HIS A 203 -4.48 7.61 23.97
N VAL A 204 -4.32 8.93 23.91
CA VAL A 204 -3.03 9.62 23.87
C VAL A 204 -2.97 10.57 25.06
N ALA A 205 -1.94 10.45 25.89
CA ALA A 205 -1.79 11.23 27.13
C ALA A 205 -3.04 11.19 28.02
N GLY A 206 -3.72 10.03 28.07
CA GLY A 206 -4.93 9.81 28.86
C GLY A 206 -6.25 10.19 28.15
N GLU A 207 -6.20 10.99 27.10
CA GLU A 207 -7.38 11.46 26.37
C GLU A 207 -7.77 10.52 25.23
N LYS A 208 -9.06 10.24 25.09
CA LYS A 208 -9.59 9.41 24.00
C LYS A 208 -9.41 10.10 22.65
N ALA A 209 -8.67 9.46 21.77
CA ALA A 209 -8.26 10.03 20.49
C ALA A 209 -8.92 9.37 19.27
N SER A 210 -9.30 8.08 19.37
CA SER A 210 -9.93 7.36 18.25
C SER A 210 -10.72 6.14 18.73
N VAL A 211 -11.74 5.77 17.93
CA VAL A 211 -12.48 4.51 18.07
C VAL A 211 -12.52 3.83 16.71
N SER A 212 -12.28 2.54 16.67
CA SER A 212 -12.36 1.71 15.47
C SER A 212 -12.86 0.30 15.81
N MET A 213 -13.07 -0.49 14.77
CA MET A 213 -13.45 -1.90 14.91
C MET A 213 -12.56 -2.75 14.02
N PHE A 214 -12.20 -3.94 14.47
CA PHE A 214 -11.46 -4.92 13.71
C PHE A 214 -11.92 -6.33 14.04
N ARG A 215 -11.48 -7.32 13.25
CA ARG A 215 -11.80 -8.73 13.47
C ARG A 215 -10.53 -9.53 13.62
N THR A 216 -10.51 -10.44 14.63
CA THR A 216 -9.46 -11.45 14.77
C THR A 216 -9.61 -12.55 13.71
N PHE A 217 -8.51 -13.22 13.41
CA PHE A 217 -8.51 -14.29 12.43
C PHE A 217 -9.20 -15.57 12.97
N PRO A 218 -9.65 -16.45 12.07
CA PRO A 218 -10.03 -17.81 12.44
C PRO A 218 -8.90 -18.54 13.17
N LYS A 219 -9.25 -19.51 14.02
CA LYS A 219 -8.29 -20.30 14.79
C LYS A 219 -7.17 -20.83 13.89
N GLY A 220 -5.93 -20.64 14.31
CA GLY A 220 -4.75 -21.07 13.58
C GLY A 220 -4.76 -22.56 13.28
N GLY A 221 -4.45 -22.94 12.04
CA GLY A 221 -4.50 -24.32 11.54
C GLY A 221 -5.88 -24.88 11.24
N ALA A 222 -6.97 -24.20 11.63
CA ALA A 222 -8.33 -24.66 11.38
C ALA A 222 -8.82 -24.28 9.97
N ALA A 223 -9.64 -25.15 9.38
CA ALA A 223 -10.34 -24.84 8.15
C ALA A 223 -11.30 -23.66 8.36
N ALA A 224 -11.33 -22.73 7.38
CA ALA A 224 -12.06 -21.49 7.52
C ALA A 224 -12.58 -20.96 6.18
N LYS A 225 -13.52 -19.99 6.29
CA LYS A 225 -13.96 -19.13 5.19
C LYS A 225 -13.60 -17.69 5.50
N PHE A 226 -12.97 -17.02 4.56
CA PHE A 226 -12.63 -15.60 4.72
C PHE A 226 -12.30 -14.95 3.38
N ASP A 227 -12.46 -13.64 3.34
CA ASP A 227 -12.10 -12.79 2.21
C ASP A 227 -10.91 -11.90 2.58
N LEU A 228 -9.94 -11.78 1.68
CA LEU A 228 -8.88 -10.80 1.78
C LEU A 228 -8.69 -10.06 0.47
N LEU A 229 -8.11 -8.86 0.56
CA LEU A 229 -7.76 -8.06 -0.59
C LEU A 229 -6.24 -8.03 -0.79
N PHE A 230 -5.82 -7.81 -2.04
CA PHE A 230 -4.41 -7.57 -2.34
C PHE A 230 -4.25 -6.63 -3.54
N GLY A 231 -3.12 -5.98 -3.62
CA GLY A 231 -2.74 -5.16 -4.75
C GLY A 231 -1.55 -4.26 -4.47
N GLY A 232 -1.08 -3.61 -5.54
CA GLY A 232 -0.02 -2.61 -5.54
C GLY A 232 -0.39 -1.39 -6.37
N GLY A 233 0.58 -0.50 -6.62
CA GLY A 233 0.37 0.65 -7.47
C GLY A 233 -0.57 1.70 -6.86
N ALA A 234 -0.34 2.07 -5.60
CA ALA A 234 -1.12 3.05 -4.86
C ALA A 234 -0.60 4.50 -5.08
N GLY A 235 -0.49 4.94 -6.33
CA GLY A 235 -0.14 6.32 -6.68
C GLY A 235 -1.17 7.31 -6.13
N PHE A 236 -0.69 8.45 -5.60
CA PHE A 236 -1.60 9.45 -5.05
C PHE A 236 -2.28 10.26 -6.16
N THR A 237 -3.59 10.14 -6.26
CA THR A 237 -4.44 10.92 -7.16
C THR A 237 -5.74 11.22 -6.43
N PRO A 238 -6.08 12.48 -6.12
CA PRO A 238 -7.22 12.83 -5.24
C PRO A 238 -8.52 12.11 -5.59
N LYS A 239 -8.91 12.09 -6.87
CA LYS A 239 -10.15 11.43 -7.31
C LYS A 239 -10.15 9.89 -7.15
N TYR A 240 -8.98 9.26 -7.00
CA TYR A 240 -8.84 7.81 -6.82
C TYR A 240 -8.64 7.40 -5.37
N GLU A 241 -8.49 8.37 -4.45
CA GLU A 241 -8.43 8.06 -3.01
C GLU A 241 -9.75 7.45 -2.48
N ARG A 242 -10.85 7.56 -3.23
CA ARG A 242 -12.10 6.84 -2.96
C ARG A 242 -11.96 5.31 -3.03
N MET A 243 -10.87 4.78 -3.61
CA MET A 243 -10.55 3.35 -3.60
C MET A 243 -10.62 2.77 -2.19
N TRP A 244 -10.17 3.52 -1.19
CA TRP A 244 -10.15 3.06 0.20
C TRP A 244 -11.55 2.82 0.77
N ASN A 245 -12.55 3.59 0.33
CA ASN A 245 -13.96 3.34 0.67
C ASN A 245 -14.48 2.08 -0.05
N THR A 246 -14.10 1.89 -1.33
CA THR A 246 -14.46 0.69 -2.11
C THR A 246 -13.86 -0.58 -1.50
N LEU A 247 -12.60 -0.53 -1.03
CA LEU A 247 -11.99 -1.67 -0.33
C LEU A 247 -12.68 -1.93 1.01
N ALA A 248 -12.99 -0.88 1.77
CA ALA A 248 -13.68 -1.00 3.07
C ALA A 248 -15.08 -1.61 2.95
N SER A 249 -15.84 -1.30 1.86
CA SER A 249 -17.18 -1.86 1.63
C SER A 249 -17.18 -3.39 1.49
N ARG A 250 -16.05 -3.99 1.08
CA ARG A 250 -15.89 -5.44 0.95
C ARG A 250 -15.68 -6.15 2.30
N LYS A 251 -15.42 -5.41 3.39
CA LYS A 251 -15.20 -5.93 4.75
C LYS A 251 -14.18 -7.08 4.80
N PRO A 252 -12.99 -6.95 4.18
CA PRO A 252 -11.99 -8.00 4.16
C PRO A 252 -11.39 -8.20 5.55
N VAL A 253 -10.93 -9.42 5.87
CA VAL A 253 -10.20 -9.66 7.11
C VAL A 253 -8.77 -9.11 7.06
N ALA A 254 -8.19 -9.00 5.85
CA ALA A 254 -6.85 -8.48 5.62
C ALA A 254 -6.71 -7.78 4.26
N MET A 255 -5.72 -6.87 4.18
CA MET A 255 -5.21 -6.28 2.95
C MET A 255 -3.72 -6.57 2.82
N LEU A 256 -3.31 -7.14 1.68
CA LEU A 256 -1.92 -7.36 1.33
C LEU A 256 -1.46 -6.27 0.36
N TRP A 257 -0.56 -5.43 0.83
CA TRP A 257 0.05 -4.36 0.06
C TRP A 257 1.32 -4.89 -0.61
N LEU A 258 1.27 -5.09 -1.92
CA LEU A 258 2.33 -5.75 -2.67
C LEU A 258 3.33 -4.78 -3.30
N GLY A 259 3.58 -3.67 -2.64
CA GLY A 259 4.53 -2.66 -3.11
C GLY A 259 3.90 -1.52 -3.90
N ASP A 260 4.72 -0.52 -4.23
CA ASP A 260 4.24 0.75 -4.77
C ASP A 260 3.16 1.37 -3.88
N ASN A 261 3.34 1.25 -2.57
CA ASN A 261 2.42 1.76 -1.55
C ASN A 261 2.40 3.28 -1.56
N VAL A 262 3.56 3.87 -1.85
CA VAL A 262 3.78 5.30 -2.14
C VAL A 262 4.80 5.43 -3.28
N TYR A 263 4.75 6.51 -4.02
CA TYR A 263 5.68 6.78 -5.12
C TYR A 263 6.63 7.90 -4.69
N SER A 264 7.65 7.57 -3.91
CA SER A 264 8.65 8.56 -3.47
C SER A 264 9.69 8.85 -4.54
N ASP A 265 10.19 7.82 -5.23
CA ASP A 265 11.23 7.90 -6.26
C ASP A 265 12.47 8.72 -5.83
N ALA A 266 12.73 8.75 -4.53
CA ALA A 266 13.77 9.58 -3.94
C ALA A 266 14.46 8.89 -2.74
N PRO A 267 15.22 7.81 -2.98
CA PRO A 267 15.79 7.01 -1.89
C PRO A 267 16.82 7.78 -1.03
N LYS A 268 17.44 8.84 -1.59
CA LYS A 268 18.39 9.69 -0.87
C LYS A 268 17.73 10.87 -0.14
N MET A 269 16.41 10.95 -0.11
CA MET A 269 15.64 12.06 0.46
C MET A 269 14.53 11.52 1.39
N PRO A 270 14.85 11.23 2.66
CA PRO A 270 13.85 10.73 3.62
C PRO A 270 12.63 11.65 3.79
N GLU A 271 12.80 12.97 3.63
CA GLU A 271 11.70 13.95 3.67
C GLU A 271 10.64 13.68 2.60
N MET A 272 11.06 13.28 1.40
CA MET A 272 10.14 12.93 0.31
C MET A 272 9.36 11.66 0.63
N GLN A 273 10.04 10.62 1.16
CA GLN A 273 9.38 9.39 1.55
C GLN A 273 8.34 9.66 2.64
N ARG A 274 8.73 10.38 3.70
CA ARG A 274 7.84 10.79 4.79
C ARG A 274 6.67 11.62 4.27
N TYR A 275 6.92 12.60 3.40
CA TYR A 275 5.85 13.38 2.76
C TYR A 275 4.82 12.48 2.08
N CYS A 276 5.25 11.49 1.31
CA CYS A 276 4.36 10.57 0.61
C CYS A 276 3.52 9.71 1.57
N TYR A 277 4.16 9.16 2.64
CA TYR A 277 3.44 8.43 3.68
C TYR A 277 2.47 9.30 4.45
N TYR A 278 2.91 10.48 4.92
CA TYR A 278 2.05 11.38 5.69
C TYR A 278 0.84 11.84 4.89
N ARG A 279 1.02 12.11 3.59
CA ARG A 279 -0.07 12.45 2.70
C ARG A 279 -1.12 11.34 2.62
N ARG A 280 -0.69 10.09 2.41
CA ARG A 280 -1.58 8.93 2.33
C ARG A 280 -2.26 8.64 3.66
N GLN A 281 -1.49 8.55 4.72
CA GLN A 281 -1.98 8.17 6.05
C GLN A 281 -2.84 9.25 6.72
N SER A 282 -2.83 10.48 6.23
CA SER A 282 -3.71 11.55 6.70
C SER A 282 -5.10 11.52 6.05
N ARG A 283 -5.29 10.76 4.95
CA ARG A 283 -6.60 10.68 4.28
C ARG A 283 -7.62 9.97 5.16
N PRO A 284 -8.78 10.60 5.43
CA PRO A 284 -9.81 10.00 6.30
C PRO A 284 -10.30 8.63 5.80
N GLU A 285 -10.42 8.45 4.48
CA GLU A 285 -10.84 7.20 3.85
C GLU A 285 -9.83 6.09 4.09
N PHE A 286 -8.54 6.40 3.93
CA PHE A 286 -7.45 5.46 4.19
C PHE A 286 -7.39 5.08 5.68
N ARG A 287 -7.49 6.07 6.57
CA ARG A 287 -7.47 5.83 8.04
C ARG A 287 -8.60 4.89 8.47
N ARG A 288 -9.84 5.12 7.99
CA ARG A 288 -10.97 4.24 8.29
C ARG A 288 -10.73 2.81 7.82
N PHE A 289 -10.23 2.65 6.59
CA PHE A 289 -9.92 1.33 6.03
C PHE A 289 -8.80 0.64 6.83
N ALA A 290 -7.67 1.33 7.07
CA ALA A 290 -6.50 0.78 7.75
C ALA A 290 -6.77 0.44 9.24
N ALA A 291 -7.72 1.14 9.88
CA ALA A 291 -8.12 0.85 11.26
C ALA A 291 -9.02 -0.38 11.40
N ALA A 292 -9.74 -0.74 10.34
CA ALA A 292 -10.72 -1.84 10.37
C ALA A 292 -10.22 -3.14 9.73
N THR A 293 -9.18 -3.08 8.93
CA THR A 293 -8.66 -4.20 8.12
C THR A 293 -7.22 -4.50 8.51
N ALA A 294 -6.86 -5.76 8.74
CA ALA A 294 -5.48 -6.13 9.07
C ALA A 294 -4.55 -5.85 7.88
N ASN A 295 -3.53 -5.02 8.09
CA ASN A 295 -2.61 -4.58 7.04
C ASN A 295 -1.30 -5.37 7.08
N TYR A 296 -0.88 -5.87 5.91
CA TYR A 296 0.38 -6.59 5.69
C TYR A 296 1.06 -6.00 4.45
N SER A 297 2.30 -5.55 4.55
CA SER A 297 2.93 -4.78 3.48
C SER A 297 4.32 -5.28 3.13
N ILE A 298 4.63 -5.29 1.85
CA ILE A 298 5.98 -5.30 1.31
C ILE A 298 6.19 -4.04 0.49
N TYR A 299 7.43 -3.66 0.21
CA TYR A 299 7.74 -2.56 -0.70
C TYR A 299 8.02 -3.06 -2.10
N ASP A 300 7.98 -2.13 -3.07
CA ASP A 300 8.53 -2.29 -4.40
C ASP A 300 9.49 -1.14 -4.75
N ASP A 301 9.84 -0.96 -6.00
CA ASP A 301 10.88 -0.03 -6.45
C ASP A 301 10.57 1.44 -6.13
N HIS A 302 9.33 1.90 -6.32
CA HIS A 302 8.94 3.28 -6.03
C HIS A 302 8.86 3.62 -4.54
N ASP A 303 8.67 2.62 -3.66
CA ASP A 303 8.79 2.79 -2.21
C ASP A 303 10.26 2.79 -1.80
N PHE A 304 11.05 1.85 -2.35
CA PHE A 304 12.40 1.51 -1.87
C PHE A 304 13.48 2.32 -2.57
N GLY A 305 13.33 2.59 -3.88
CA GLY A 305 14.37 3.24 -4.67
C GLY A 305 13.83 4.18 -5.73
N THR A 306 14.19 3.88 -6.96
CA THR A 306 13.68 4.49 -8.19
C THR A 306 13.19 3.39 -9.11
N ASN A 307 12.44 3.75 -10.16
CA ASN A 307 11.90 2.78 -11.12
C ASN A 307 12.90 1.67 -11.49
N ASP A 308 12.47 0.42 -11.36
CA ASP A 308 13.23 -0.81 -11.64
C ASP A 308 14.57 -0.91 -10.88
N CYS A 309 14.72 -0.29 -9.69
CA CYS A 309 16.00 -0.24 -8.97
C CYS A 309 16.56 -1.61 -8.61
N ILE A 310 17.88 -1.75 -8.78
CA ILE A 310 18.67 -2.93 -8.42
C ILE A 310 19.79 -2.49 -7.49
N PRO A 311 19.53 -2.40 -6.17
CA PRO A 311 20.47 -1.79 -5.22
C PRO A 311 21.72 -2.63 -4.93
N GLY A 312 21.67 -3.94 -5.20
CA GLY A 312 22.80 -4.84 -4.92
C GLY A 312 22.66 -5.61 -3.60
N PRO A 313 23.56 -6.58 -3.34
CA PRO A 313 23.41 -7.54 -2.26
C PRO A 313 23.83 -7.03 -0.89
N ASP A 314 24.59 -5.95 -0.82
CA ASP A 314 25.18 -5.46 0.43
C ASP A 314 24.14 -4.77 1.32
N ILE A 315 24.27 -4.93 2.63
CA ILE A 315 23.31 -4.40 3.58
C ILE A 315 23.35 -2.86 3.62
N GLU A 316 24.55 -2.27 3.62
CA GLU A 316 24.77 -0.85 3.80
C GLU A 316 25.18 -0.11 2.51
N ASP A 317 25.30 -0.81 1.39
CA ASP A 317 25.59 -0.21 0.09
C ASP A 317 24.47 -0.50 -0.93
N PRO A 318 23.93 0.54 -1.57
CA PRO A 318 24.17 1.97 -1.33
C PRO A 318 23.63 2.44 0.04
N PRO A 319 24.25 3.48 0.65
CA PRO A 319 24.02 3.86 2.05
C PRO A 319 22.60 4.35 2.36
N TRP A 320 21.80 4.69 1.36
CA TRP A 320 20.40 5.07 1.55
C TRP A 320 19.46 3.88 1.88
N LYS A 321 19.86 2.61 1.65
CA LYS A 321 18.99 1.43 1.85
C LYS A 321 18.45 1.35 3.28
N ARG A 322 19.33 1.55 4.26
CA ARG A 322 18.95 1.51 5.68
C ARG A 322 17.94 2.60 6.05
N ALA A 323 18.16 3.82 5.56
CA ALA A 323 17.27 4.95 5.81
C ALA A 323 15.87 4.70 5.23
N VAL A 324 15.78 4.20 3.99
CA VAL A 324 14.53 3.83 3.33
C VAL A 324 13.81 2.72 4.08
N TRP A 325 14.53 1.66 4.47
CA TRP A 325 13.96 0.56 5.25
C TRP A 325 13.41 1.04 6.60
N ASN A 326 14.11 1.96 7.29
CA ASN A 326 13.63 2.54 8.53
C ASN A 326 12.32 3.33 8.32
N VAL A 327 12.24 4.16 7.27
CA VAL A 327 11.00 4.88 6.94
C VAL A 327 9.86 3.90 6.65
N PHE A 328 10.11 2.82 5.91
CA PHE A 328 9.10 1.79 5.67
C PHE A 328 8.64 1.16 6.99
N ARG A 329 9.56 0.71 7.84
CA ARG A 329 9.26 0.11 9.15
C ARG A 329 8.45 1.04 10.07
N GLN A 330 8.75 2.34 10.04
CA GLN A 330 8.05 3.35 10.82
C GLN A 330 6.62 3.64 10.33
N ASN A 331 6.22 3.14 9.16
CA ASN A 331 4.94 3.44 8.54
C ASN A 331 4.01 2.23 8.38
N TRP A 332 4.44 1.03 8.80
CA TRP A 332 3.67 -0.20 8.70
C TRP A 332 3.69 -1.00 10.01
N VAL A 333 2.80 -2.01 10.09
CA VAL A 333 2.58 -2.82 11.30
C VAL A 333 2.71 -4.32 10.99
N ASN A 334 3.77 -4.67 10.27
CA ASN A 334 4.07 -6.05 9.88
C ASN A 334 4.47 -6.95 11.09
N PRO A 335 4.35 -8.27 10.97
CA PRO A 335 4.82 -9.22 11.98
C PRO A 335 6.33 -9.11 12.25
N SER A 336 7.11 -8.92 11.19
CA SER A 336 8.55 -8.67 11.23
C SER A 336 9.02 -7.91 10.00
N TYR A 337 10.29 -7.53 9.98
CA TYR A 337 10.93 -6.79 8.90
C TYR A 337 12.24 -7.50 8.53
N GLY A 338 12.13 -8.58 7.71
CA GLY A 338 13.24 -9.46 7.39
C GLY A 338 13.83 -10.14 8.63
N GLY A 339 15.15 -10.20 8.72
CA GLY A 339 15.89 -10.66 9.90
C GLY A 339 16.16 -9.55 10.92
N GLY A 340 15.42 -8.43 10.87
CA GLY A 340 15.59 -7.28 11.77
C GLY A 340 16.79 -6.39 11.40
N PRO A 341 17.29 -5.57 12.36
CA PRO A 341 18.35 -4.60 12.06
C PRO A 341 19.65 -5.20 11.51
N ARG A 342 19.98 -6.45 11.85
CA ARG A 342 21.18 -7.14 11.35
C ARG A 342 21.02 -7.69 9.94
N GLN A 343 19.80 -7.97 9.53
CA GLN A 343 19.45 -8.49 8.21
C GLN A 343 18.15 -7.82 7.74
N PRO A 344 18.19 -6.50 7.41
CA PRO A 344 17.00 -5.74 7.08
C PRO A 344 16.32 -6.29 5.82
N GLY A 345 15.01 -6.07 5.73
CA GLY A 345 14.19 -6.49 4.60
C GLY A 345 12.71 -6.38 4.95
N CYS A 346 11.84 -6.80 4.04
CA CYS A 346 10.40 -6.79 4.27
C CYS A 346 9.76 -8.19 4.19
N TRP A 347 10.56 -9.26 4.18
CA TRP A 347 10.02 -10.62 4.13
C TRP A 347 9.54 -11.11 5.51
N TYR A 348 8.44 -11.83 5.52
CA TYR A 348 7.86 -12.50 6.69
C TYR A 348 6.79 -13.52 6.30
N THR A 349 6.33 -14.33 7.27
CA THR A 349 5.15 -15.19 7.13
C THR A 349 4.07 -14.81 8.11
N PHE A 350 2.83 -15.11 7.77
CA PHE A 350 1.68 -15.12 8.66
C PHE A 350 0.64 -16.12 8.15
N SER A 351 -0.37 -16.45 8.98
CA SER A 351 -1.40 -17.42 8.62
C SER A 351 -2.80 -16.89 8.95
N ILE A 352 -3.78 -17.28 8.17
CA ILE A 352 -5.21 -17.07 8.44
C ILE A 352 -5.89 -18.44 8.40
N GLY A 353 -6.35 -18.95 9.54
CA GLY A 353 -6.79 -20.33 9.65
C GLY A 353 -5.69 -21.30 9.20
N ASN A 354 -5.96 -22.13 8.21
CA ASN A 354 -5.02 -23.07 7.60
C ASN A 354 -4.47 -22.59 6.23
N VAL A 355 -4.37 -21.30 6.01
CA VAL A 355 -3.74 -20.70 4.83
C VAL A 355 -2.50 -19.92 5.25
N ASP A 356 -1.35 -20.24 4.66
CA ASP A 356 -0.07 -19.61 4.97
C ASP A 356 0.35 -18.63 3.87
N PHE A 357 0.80 -17.45 4.27
CA PHE A 357 1.25 -16.37 3.40
C PHE A 357 2.76 -16.16 3.57
N PHE A 358 3.47 -16.06 2.45
CA PHE A 358 4.91 -15.82 2.37
C PHE A 358 5.12 -14.50 1.63
N MET A 359 5.34 -13.45 2.39
CA MET A 359 5.58 -12.11 1.85
C MET A 359 7.06 -11.97 1.51
N LEU A 360 7.39 -11.69 0.26
CA LEU A 360 8.76 -11.69 -0.25
C LEU A 360 9.34 -10.28 -0.31
N ASP A 361 10.64 -10.17 -0.13
CA ASP A 361 11.40 -8.94 -0.41
C ASP A 361 12.07 -9.06 -1.77
N CYS A 362 11.55 -8.37 -2.76
CA CYS A 362 12.08 -8.39 -4.12
C CYS A 362 13.03 -7.22 -4.42
N ARG A 363 13.45 -6.43 -3.42
CA ARG A 363 14.25 -5.20 -3.66
C ARG A 363 15.55 -5.13 -2.90
N TYR A 364 15.58 -5.42 -1.59
CA TYR A 364 16.72 -5.09 -0.74
C TYR A 364 18.03 -5.73 -1.20
N TYR A 365 18.02 -7.00 -1.59
CA TYR A 365 19.21 -7.81 -1.90
C TYR A 365 19.35 -8.20 -3.35
N ARG A 366 18.45 -7.74 -4.22
CA ARG A 366 18.44 -8.14 -5.61
C ARG A 366 19.69 -7.64 -6.36
N THR A 367 20.27 -8.50 -7.20
CA THR A 367 21.40 -8.15 -8.04
C THR A 367 21.44 -8.99 -9.31
N LEU A 368 21.85 -8.37 -10.41
CA LEU A 368 22.17 -9.04 -11.68
C LEU A 368 23.65 -9.36 -11.80
N LYS A 369 24.47 -8.92 -10.83
CA LYS A 369 25.95 -9.08 -10.87
C LYS A 369 26.44 -10.38 -10.24
N SER A 370 25.60 -11.11 -9.49
CA SER A 370 25.92 -12.46 -9.00
C SER A 370 25.77 -13.50 -10.11
N ASN A 371 26.37 -14.66 -9.95
CA ASN A 371 26.22 -15.79 -10.86
C ASN A 371 25.74 -17.01 -10.06
N PRO A 372 24.45 -17.42 -10.20
CA PRO A 372 23.40 -16.75 -10.98
C PRO A 372 22.90 -15.43 -10.34
N PRO A 373 22.18 -14.59 -11.11
CA PRO A 373 21.45 -13.45 -10.57
C PRO A 373 20.47 -13.84 -9.48
N THR A 374 20.31 -12.98 -8.44
CA THR A 374 19.38 -13.26 -7.33
C THR A 374 18.39 -12.13 -7.13
N MET A 375 17.11 -12.48 -6.92
CA MET A 375 16.02 -11.58 -6.54
C MET A 375 15.95 -11.39 -5.03
N LEU A 376 15.98 -12.48 -4.27
CA LEU A 376 15.75 -12.49 -2.82
C LEU A 376 17.05 -12.36 -2.01
N GLY A 377 18.20 -12.57 -2.65
CA GLY A 377 19.46 -12.76 -1.95
C GLY A 377 19.52 -14.08 -1.17
N PRO A 378 20.73 -14.47 -0.69
CA PRO A 378 20.92 -15.77 -0.03
C PRO A 378 20.04 -15.96 1.22
N ALA A 379 19.93 -14.92 2.06
CA ALA A 379 19.16 -14.98 3.31
C ALA A 379 17.65 -15.12 3.05
N GLY A 380 17.09 -14.30 2.15
CA GLY A 380 15.67 -14.36 1.78
C GLY A 380 15.28 -15.69 1.14
N LYS A 381 16.13 -16.21 0.24
CA LYS A 381 15.91 -17.51 -0.40
C LYS A 381 15.99 -18.68 0.60
N ALA A 382 16.97 -18.67 1.48
CA ALA A 382 17.11 -19.71 2.52
C ALA A 382 15.90 -19.69 3.48
N TRP A 383 15.50 -18.49 3.93
CA TRP A 383 14.31 -18.31 4.76
C TRP A 383 13.06 -18.88 4.06
N LEU A 384 12.83 -18.54 2.78
CA LEU A 384 11.66 -19.00 2.04
C LEU A 384 11.58 -20.53 1.99
N LYS A 385 12.69 -21.20 1.65
CA LYS A 385 12.75 -22.67 1.59
C LYS A 385 12.47 -23.34 2.93
N VAL A 386 13.02 -22.78 4.01
CA VAL A 386 12.77 -23.28 5.39
C VAL A 386 11.32 -23.07 5.77
N ALA A 387 10.76 -21.90 5.51
CA ALA A 387 9.39 -21.56 5.85
C ALA A 387 8.38 -22.44 5.06
N LEU A 388 8.61 -22.67 3.79
CA LEU A 388 7.78 -23.55 2.95
C LEU A 388 7.80 -25.00 3.43
N LYS A 389 8.97 -25.55 3.82
CA LYS A 389 9.06 -26.91 4.41
C LYS A 389 8.31 -27.06 5.72
N LYS A 390 8.28 -26.00 6.54
CA LYS A 390 7.58 -26.01 7.84
C LYS A 390 6.07 -25.82 7.71
N SER A 391 5.61 -25.26 6.60
CA SER A 391 4.21 -24.91 6.38
C SER A 391 3.31 -26.15 6.37
N LYS A 392 2.25 -26.10 7.18
CA LYS A 392 1.15 -27.08 7.23
C LYS A 392 -0.12 -26.56 6.50
N GLY A 393 -0.07 -25.36 5.95
CA GLY A 393 -1.23 -24.73 5.33
C GLY A 393 -1.82 -25.54 4.18
N THR A 394 -3.14 -25.56 4.07
CA THR A 394 -3.86 -26.13 2.93
C THR A 394 -3.49 -25.39 1.64
N PHE A 395 -3.44 -24.06 1.71
CA PHE A 395 -2.89 -23.21 0.67
C PHE A 395 -1.64 -22.48 1.19
N LYS A 396 -0.70 -22.24 0.28
CA LYS A 396 0.53 -21.49 0.50
C LYS A 396 0.61 -20.39 -0.57
N VAL A 397 0.48 -19.15 -0.14
CA VAL A 397 0.45 -17.98 -1.02
C VAL A 397 1.82 -17.32 -1.03
N LEU A 398 2.51 -17.37 -2.17
CA LEU A 398 3.77 -16.64 -2.35
C LEU A 398 3.46 -15.26 -2.92
N ALA A 399 3.66 -14.22 -2.10
CA ALA A 399 3.37 -12.84 -2.42
C ALA A 399 4.64 -12.10 -2.83
N SER A 400 4.74 -11.74 -4.09
CA SER A 400 5.84 -10.99 -4.70
C SER A 400 5.40 -9.58 -5.07
N SER A 401 6.29 -8.60 -5.00
CA SER A 401 5.98 -7.26 -5.50
C SER A 401 5.99 -7.20 -7.04
N VAL A 402 6.73 -8.10 -7.69
CA VAL A 402 6.88 -8.17 -9.16
C VAL A 402 6.37 -9.51 -9.72
N PRO A 403 5.95 -9.55 -11.01
CA PRO A 403 5.37 -10.74 -11.63
C PRO A 403 6.33 -11.92 -11.74
N TRP A 404 5.78 -13.14 -11.56
CA TRP A 404 6.45 -14.42 -11.75
C TRP A 404 6.38 -14.92 -13.19
N ALA A 405 5.26 -14.68 -13.88
CA ALA A 405 5.01 -15.17 -15.23
C ALA A 405 5.95 -14.53 -16.25
N TYR A 406 6.53 -15.36 -17.11
CA TYR A 406 7.29 -14.86 -18.25
C TYR A 406 6.34 -14.18 -19.24
N GLY A 407 6.78 -13.06 -19.80
CA GLY A 407 5.97 -12.26 -20.70
C GLY A 407 5.06 -11.23 -20.04
N ALA A 408 4.96 -11.18 -18.71
CA ALA A 408 4.24 -10.13 -18.00
C ALA A 408 4.86 -8.73 -18.21
N LYS A 409 6.20 -8.66 -18.35
CA LYS A 409 6.98 -7.42 -18.67
C LYS A 409 8.06 -7.75 -19.70
N PRO A 410 7.71 -7.93 -21.00
CA PRO A 410 8.65 -8.34 -22.04
C PRO A 410 9.86 -7.41 -22.13
N GLY A 411 11.05 -7.98 -22.29
CA GLY A 411 12.31 -7.24 -22.42
C GLY A 411 12.87 -6.63 -21.14
N SER A 412 12.11 -6.63 -20.03
CA SER A 412 12.58 -6.12 -18.74
C SER A 412 13.30 -7.19 -17.93
N LYS A 413 14.32 -6.77 -17.17
CA LYS A 413 14.99 -7.60 -16.15
C LYS A 413 14.43 -7.36 -14.74
N ASP A 414 13.41 -6.54 -14.61
CA ASP A 414 12.82 -6.18 -13.33
C ASP A 414 12.02 -7.34 -12.69
N PRO A 415 11.08 -8.03 -13.40
CA PRO A 415 10.35 -9.14 -12.82
C PRO A 415 11.20 -10.42 -12.72
N TRP A 416 10.62 -11.51 -12.24
CA TRP A 416 11.27 -12.81 -12.12
C TRP A 416 11.86 -13.35 -13.42
N GLN A 417 11.42 -12.82 -14.57
CA GLN A 417 12.04 -13.12 -15.86
C GLN A 417 13.52 -12.71 -15.93
N GLY A 418 13.95 -11.70 -15.20
CA GLY A 418 15.36 -11.31 -15.07
C GLY A 418 16.19 -12.21 -14.15
N TYR A 419 15.54 -13.10 -13.39
CA TYR A 419 16.12 -13.97 -12.35
C TYR A 419 15.66 -15.43 -12.56
N LYS A 420 15.76 -15.90 -13.80
CA LYS A 420 15.20 -17.18 -14.23
C LYS A 420 15.72 -18.36 -13.40
N GLU A 421 17.02 -18.41 -13.17
CA GLU A 421 17.66 -19.50 -12.45
C GLU A 421 17.14 -19.59 -11.02
N GLU A 422 17.01 -18.48 -10.31
CA GLU A 422 16.48 -18.50 -8.96
C GLU A 422 14.98 -18.83 -8.92
N ARG A 423 14.21 -18.34 -9.89
CA ARG A 423 12.79 -18.68 -10.02
C ARG A 423 12.60 -20.20 -10.23
N GLU A 424 13.36 -20.79 -11.17
CA GLU A 424 13.29 -22.24 -11.44
C GLU A 424 13.86 -23.07 -10.27
N GLU A 425 14.86 -22.56 -9.55
CA GLU A 425 15.36 -23.17 -8.32
C GLU A 425 14.26 -23.25 -7.25
N ILE A 426 13.47 -22.19 -7.08
CA ILE A 426 12.33 -22.18 -6.14
C ILE A 426 11.26 -23.17 -6.61
N PHE A 427 10.92 -23.20 -7.89
CA PHE A 427 9.89 -24.09 -8.43
C PHE A 427 10.30 -25.56 -8.37
N SER A 428 11.55 -25.88 -8.71
CA SER A 428 12.11 -27.23 -8.57
C SER A 428 12.16 -27.69 -7.10
N PHE A 429 12.45 -26.76 -6.18
CA PHE A 429 12.37 -27.05 -4.74
C PHE A 429 10.95 -27.41 -4.30
N LEU A 430 9.90 -26.74 -4.81
CA LEU A 430 8.51 -27.11 -4.52
C LEU A 430 8.20 -28.53 -4.98
N ALA A 431 8.67 -28.92 -6.17
CA ALA A 431 8.49 -30.26 -6.73
C ALA A 431 9.27 -31.32 -5.91
N ALA A 432 10.57 -31.12 -5.70
CA ALA A 432 11.42 -32.06 -4.98
C ALA A 432 10.98 -32.29 -3.53
N ALA A 433 10.48 -31.25 -2.86
CA ALA A 433 9.96 -31.33 -1.49
C ALA A 433 8.47 -31.72 -1.44
N LYS A 434 7.82 -32.00 -2.57
CA LYS A 434 6.38 -32.33 -2.71
C LYS A 434 5.48 -31.36 -1.96
N ILE A 435 5.74 -30.05 -2.13
CA ILE A 435 4.98 -29.00 -1.46
C ILE A 435 3.72 -28.69 -2.28
N ASP A 436 2.58 -29.11 -1.77
CA ASP A 436 1.26 -28.91 -2.37
C ASP A 436 0.60 -27.59 -1.96
N GLY A 437 -0.36 -27.13 -2.78
CA GLY A 437 -1.25 -26.00 -2.45
C GLY A 437 -0.61 -24.64 -2.66
N VAL A 438 0.44 -24.53 -3.45
CA VAL A 438 1.13 -23.26 -3.73
C VAL A 438 0.46 -22.56 -4.91
N PHE A 439 0.17 -21.29 -4.74
CA PHE A 439 -0.12 -20.36 -5.83
C PHE A 439 0.54 -19.00 -5.55
N LEU A 440 0.56 -18.13 -6.56
CA LEU A 440 1.35 -16.91 -6.59
C LEU A 440 0.44 -15.69 -6.64
N ILE A 441 0.83 -14.62 -5.95
CA ILE A 441 0.24 -13.30 -6.12
C ILE A 441 1.32 -12.26 -6.38
N SER A 442 0.99 -11.23 -7.17
CA SER A 442 1.94 -10.17 -7.52
C SER A 442 1.29 -8.84 -7.86
N ALA A 443 2.12 -7.83 -8.17
CA ALA A 443 1.70 -6.48 -8.55
C ALA A 443 2.61 -5.88 -9.65
N ASP A 444 3.03 -4.62 -9.56
CA ASP A 444 3.90 -3.84 -10.46
C ASP A 444 3.25 -3.40 -11.79
N ARG A 445 2.51 -4.25 -12.48
CA ARG A 445 2.17 -4.03 -13.90
C ARG A 445 1.02 -3.06 -14.19
N HIS A 446 0.50 -2.38 -13.19
CA HIS A 446 -0.57 -1.37 -13.32
C HIS A 446 -1.80 -1.87 -14.11
N ARG A 447 -2.12 -3.14 -13.94
CA ARG A 447 -3.28 -3.88 -14.44
C ARG A 447 -3.54 -5.08 -13.51
N SER A 448 -4.57 -5.83 -13.76
CA SER A 448 -4.83 -7.10 -13.05
C SER A 448 -4.87 -8.24 -14.04
N ASP A 449 -4.06 -9.28 -13.80
CA ASP A 449 -3.90 -10.42 -14.70
C ASP A 449 -4.16 -11.75 -13.98
N LEU A 450 -4.48 -12.77 -14.76
CA LEU A 450 -4.49 -14.17 -14.38
C LEU A 450 -3.55 -14.94 -15.30
N TRP A 451 -2.53 -15.58 -14.72
CA TRP A 451 -1.56 -16.40 -15.45
C TRP A 451 -1.61 -17.85 -15.01
N LYS A 452 -1.31 -18.78 -15.93
CA LYS A 452 -1.01 -20.17 -15.66
C LYS A 452 0.43 -20.44 -16.09
N ILE A 453 1.21 -20.97 -15.18
CA ILE A 453 2.63 -21.29 -15.40
C ILE A 453 2.76 -22.80 -15.39
N GLU A 454 2.89 -23.39 -16.57
CA GLU A 454 3.14 -24.82 -16.71
C GLU A 454 4.54 -25.17 -16.20
N ARG A 455 4.66 -26.34 -15.58
CA ARG A 455 5.94 -26.86 -15.05
C ARG A 455 6.14 -28.31 -15.47
N PRO A 456 7.36 -28.71 -15.85
CA PRO A 456 7.63 -30.10 -16.24
C PRO A 456 7.55 -31.06 -15.05
N ASP A 457 7.93 -30.62 -13.84
CA ASP A 457 8.13 -31.48 -12.67
C ASP A 457 7.10 -31.22 -11.55
N GLY A 458 5.86 -30.92 -11.89
CA GLY A 458 4.83 -30.67 -10.88
C GLY A 458 3.53 -30.15 -11.45
N TYR A 459 2.60 -29.79 -10.56
CA TYR A 459 1.36 -29.14 -10.96
C TYR A 459 1.62 -27.73 -11.48
N ALA A 460 0.75 -27.23 -12.37
CA ALA A 460 0.83 -25.85 -12.86
C ALA A 460 0.64 -24.86 -11.72
N LEU A 461 1.45 -23.81 -11.68
CA LEU A 461 1.24 -22.69 -10.77
C LEU A 461 0.31 -21.65 -11.42
N TYR A 462 -0.53 -21.06 -10.59
CA TYR A 462 -1.38 -19.94 -11.00
C TYR A 462 -0.87 -18.67 -10.32
N GLU A 463 -0.79 -17.59 -11.08
CA GLU A 463 -0.45 -16.27 -10.58
C GLU A 463 -1.62 -15.33 -10.74
N PHE A 464 -2.02 -14.69 -9.65
CA PHE A 464 -2.98 -13.61 -9.61
C PHE A 464 -2.22 -12.31 -9.43
N GLU A 465 -2.18 -11.50 -10.46
CA GLU A 465 -1.55 -10.18 -10.43
C GLU A 465 -2.64 -9.13 -10.23
N SER A 466 -2.41 -8.17 -9.32
CA SER A 466 -3.31 -7.04 -9.17
C SER A 466 -2.54 -5.79 -8.77
N SER A 467 -2.59 -4.79 -9.63
CA SER A 467 -2.01 -3.49 -9.34
C SER A 467 -2.82 -2.36 -10.00
N LYS A 468 -2.44 -1.09 -9.71
CA LYS A 468 -3.20 0.09 -10.07
C LYS A 468 -4.35 0.34 -9.09
N LEU A 469 -4.06 0.20 -7.77
CA LEU A 469 -5.06 0.53 -6.73
C LEU A 469 -5.58 1.98 -6.89
N SER A 470 -4.69 2.95 -7.00
CA SER A 470 -5.05 4.36 -7.21
C SER A 470 -4.07 5.10 -8.16
N ASN A 471 -3.22 4.37 -8.87
CA ASN A 471 -2.33 4.96 -9.87
C ASN A 471 -3.07 5.19 -11.20
N VAL A 472 -2.65 6.21 -11.94
CA VAL A 472 -3.20 6.55 -13.26
C VAL A 472 -2.46 5.85 -14.40
N HIS A 473 -1.16 5.53 -14.20
CA HIS A 473 -0.38 4.82 -15.21
C HIS A 473 -0.95 3.42 -15.46
N THR A 474 -0.92 2.98 -16.71
CA THR A 474 -1.45 1.66 -17.09
C THR A 474 -0.61 1.04 -18.20
N HIS A 475 -0.50 -0.28 -18.19
CA HIS A 475 0.13 -1.06 -19.24
C HIS A 475 -0.91 -1.88 -20.02
N GLY A 476 -0.58 -2.22 -21.26
CA GLY A 476 -1.40 -3.10 -22.09
C GLY A 476 -1.53 -4.50 -21.48
N VAL A 477 -2.66 -5.14 -21.71
CA VAL A 477 -2.84 -6.57 -21.40
C VAL A 477 -1.91 -7.39 -22.28
N MET A 478 -1.21 -8.36 -21.70
CA MET A 478 -0.19 -9.14 -22.38
C MET A 478 -0.76 -10.42 -23.01
N LYS A 479 -0.24 -10.77 -24.18
CA LYS A 479 -0.53 -12.05 -24.80
C LYS A 479 0.02 -13.20 -23.93
N GLY A 480 -0.80 -14.22 -23.73
CA GLY A 480 -0.42 -15.40 -22.92
C GLY A 480 -0.99 -15.42 -21.51
N CYS A 481 -1.50 -14.31 -20.98
CA CYS A 481 -2.32 -14.37 -19.77
C CYS A 481 -3.68 -15.01 -20.08
N LEU A 482 -4.26 -15.72 -19.10
CA LEU A 482 -5.60 -16.30 -19.23
C LEU A 482 -6.68 -15.21 -19.21
N TYR A 483 -6.45 -14.15 -18.48
CA TYR A 483 -7.28 -12.95 -18.43
C TYR A 483 -6.45 -11.74 -18.02
N GLY A 484 -6.80 -10.54 -18.52
CA GLY A 484 -6.18 -9.28 -18.13
C GLY A 484 -7.17 -8.12 -18.17
N TYR A 485 -7.02 -7.22 -17.17
CA TYR A 485 -7.86 -6.03 -17.03
C TYR A 485 -7.02 -4.79 -16.72
N ASN A 486 -7.18 -3.74 -17.53
CA ASN A 486 -6.40 -2.51 -17.39
C ASN A 486 -7.23 -1.20 -17.54
N LYS A 487 -8.55 -1.29 -17.62
CA LYS A 487 -9.40 -0.12 -17.96
C LYS A 487 -9.48 0.91 -16.84
N THR A 488 -9.70 0.47 -15.59
CA THR A 488 -9.79 1.37 -14.42
C THR A 488 -8.86 0.92 -13.31
N CYS A 489 -8.80 1.67 -12.21
CA CYS A 489 -8.18 1.21 -10.98
C CYS A 489 -8.87 -0.07 -10.49
N SER A 490 -8.08 -1.04 -10.05
CA SER A 490 -8.55 -2.38 -9.69
C SER A 490 -7.75 -2.98 -8.53
N PHE A 491 -8.35 -3.99 -7.91
CA PHE A 491 -7.78 -4.75 -6.79
C PHE A 491 -8.10 -6.23 -6.94
N GLY A 492 -7.29 -7.09 -6.34
CA GLY A 492 -7.55 -8.51 -6.20
C GLY A 492 -8.35 -8.81 -4.94
N LEU A 493 -9.39 -9.61 -5.06
CA LEU A 493 -10.16 -10.19 -3.95
C LEU A 493 -9.98 -11.71 -3.99
N LEU A 494 -9.47 -12.27 -2.90
CA LEU A 494 -9.35 -13.72 -2.68
C LEU A 494 -10.37 -14.17 -1.64
N SER A 495 -11.29 -15.05 -2.06
CA SER A 495 -12.24 -15.72 -1.16
C SER A 495 -11.80 -17.15 -0.96
N PHE A 496 -11.36 -17.48 0.25
CA PHE A 496 -10.98 -18.83 0.65
C PHE A 496 -12.18 -19.58 1.26
N ASP A 497 -12.37 -20.82 0.84
CA ASP A 497 -13.21 -21.79 1.52
C ASP A 497 -12.46 -23.11 1.69
N THR A 498 -11.74 -23.22 2.80
CA THR A 498 -10.97 -24.43 3.14
C THR A 498 -11.79 -25.45 3.92
N THR A 499 -13.08 -25.19 4.16
CA THR A 499 -14.02 -26.14 4.81
C THR A 499 -14.61 -27.16 3.84
N LYS A 500 -14.48 -26.92 2.53
CA LYS A 500 -14.95 -27.84 1.50
C LYS A 500 -14.14 -29.13 1.46
N ARG A 501 -14.72 -30.22 0.98
CA ARG A 501 -14.03 -31.49 0.75
C ARG A 501 -12.82 -31.33 -0.18
N ASP A 502 -12.94 -30.54 -1.24
CA ASP A 502 -11.84 -30.03 -2.05
C ASP A 502 -11.74 -28.52 -1.80
N PRO A 503 -10.84 -28.09 -0.92
CA PRO A 503 -10.66 -26.69 -0.57
C PRO A 503 -10.44 -25.82 -1.81
N GLU A 504 -10.95 -24.59 -1.79
CA GLU A 504 -10.84 -23.70 -2.93
C GLU A 504 -10.51 -22.26 -2.54
N VAL A 505 -9.92 -21.54 -3.47
CA VAL A 505 -9.77 -20.09 -3.46
C VAL A 505 -10.37 -19.51 -4.72
N THR A 506 -11.20 -18.49 -4.57
CA THR A 506 -11.77 -17.75 -5.70
C THR A 506 -11.13 -16.40 -5.82
N TYR A 507 -10.42 -16.18 -6.94
CA TYR A 507 -9.88 -14.88 -7.31
C TYR A 507 -10.92 -14.08 -8.07
N ARG A 508 -11.10 -12.82 -7.66
CA ARG A 508 -11.92 -11.84 -8.38
C ARG A 508 -11.15 -10.57 -8.61
N ILE A 509 -11.32 -9.99 -9.79
CA ILE A 509 -10.83 -8.64 -10.08
C ILE A 509 -11.96 -7.67 -9.79
N GLY A 510 -11.79 -6.87 -8.72
CA GLY A 510 -12.68 -5.78 -8.36
C GLY A 510 -12.17 -4.44 -8.87
N THR A 511 -13.08 -3.52 -9.21
CA THR A 511 -12.72 -2.18 -9.69
C THR A 511 -13.01 -1.12 -8.64
N ILE A 512 -12.43 0.07 -8.83
CA ILE A 512 -12.70 1.24 -7.98
C ILE A 512 -14.19 1.63 -7.93
N ASP A 513 -14.97 1.20 -8.93
CA ASP A 513 -16.42 1.42 -9.01
C ASP A 513 -17.23 0.26 -8.40
N ASP A 514 -16.57 -0.57 -7.59
CA ASP A 514 -17.15 -1.70 -6.86
C ASP A 514 -17.74 -2.81 -7.75
N LYS A 515 -17.26 -2.92 -9.01
CA LYS A 515 -17.69 -3.95 -9.97
C LYS A 515 -16.71 -5.10 -9.99
N ILE A 516 -17.19 -6.34 -10.00
CA ILE A 516 -16.40 -7.54 -10.30
C ILE A 516 -16.38 -7.73 -11.82
N VAL A 517 -15.20 -7.74 -12.41
CA VAL A 517 -15.01 -7.83 -13.86
C VAL A 517 -14.46 -9.19 -14.30
N HIS A 518 -13.96 -9.99 -13.37
CA HIS A 518 -13.52 -11.37 -13.61
C HIS A 518 -13.62 -12.20 -12.34
N THR A 519 -13.86 -13.50 -12.51
CA THR A 519 -13.90 -14.49 -11.43
C THR A 519 -13.24 -15.78 -11.90
N PHE A 520 -12.34 -16.34 -11.09
CA PHE A 520 -11.68 -17.61 -11.33
C PHE A 520 -11.54 -18.38 -10.01
N THR A 521 -11.92 -19.66 -10.02
CA THR A 521 -11.82 -20.54 -8.85
C THR A 521 -10.73 -21.58 -9.05
N LEU A 522 -9.84 -21.68 -8.09
CA LEU A 522 -8.73 -22.64 -8.04
C LEU A 522 -8.96 -23.61 -6.88
N LYS A 523 -8.99 -24.91 -7.18
CA LYS A 523 -9.19 -25.97 -6.20
C LYS A 523 -7.86 -26.53 -5.72
N LYS A 524 -7.82 -27.03 -4.48
CA LYS A 524 -6.61 -27.63 -3.89
C LYS A 524 -6.13 -28.84 -4.68
N SER A 525 -7.05 -29.66 -5.24
CA SER A 525 -6.73 -30.80 -6.09
C SER A 525 -5.92 -30.45 -7.35
N GLN A 526 -6.09 -29.22 -7.88
CA GLN A 526 -5.31 -28.72 -9.03
C GLN A 526 -3.88 -28.30 -8.64
N LEU A 527 -3.58 -28.18 -7.36
CA LEU A 527 -2.30 -27.77 -6.79
C LEU A 527 -1.65 -28.92 -5.99
N THR A 528 -1.77 -30.14 -6.47
CA THR A 528 -1.28 -31.34 -5.77
C THR A 528 -0.43 -32.16 -6.73
N HIS A 529 0.74 -32.62 -6.24
CA HIS A 529 1.60 -33.54 -7.00
C HIS A 529 0.86 -34.87 -7.20
N SER A 530 1.07 -35.46 -8.35
CA SER A 530 0.62 -36.83 -8.61
C SER A 530 1.22 -37.77 -7.58
N ARG A 531 0.40 -38.68 -7.05
CA ARG A 531 0.84 -39.69 -6.10
C ARG A 531 1.68 -40.76 -6.77
#